data_545ad0de54af6a681728cca506aeedf3
#
_entry.id   545ad0de54af6a681728cca506aeedf3
#
_cell.length_a   1.000
_cell.length_b   1.000
_cell.length_c   1.000
_cell.angle_alpha   90.00
_cell.angle_beta   90.00
_cell.angle_gamma   90.00
#
_symmetry.space_group_name_H-M   'P 1'
#
loop_
_entity.id
_entity.type
_entity.pdbx_description
1 polymer ?
#
loop_
_entity_poly.entity_id
_entity_poly.type
_entity_poly.pdbx_seq_one_letter_code
_entity_poly.pdbx_strand_id
1 'polypeptide(L)'
;MKKERWILAATILGSAMAFIDGTVINVALPVLQKALGADVSQAQWIVDAYLLVLSSLMLAGGALGDRIGRVTVFAAGVALFGAASAWCGFANSAPILIAARAAQGVGAALLTPGSLAIITAAFPPERRGKAIGTWSAMTSLAIIAGPLLGGWLVQAVSWRAVFYINLPIAAVTLLIVWFKVPRLKPTVTGPIDWGGTALITLALGAATYALIESQLAAGAIALVAFIGFILIERRVHDPIVPLSLFRSRTFTGANILTLLLYGALSAATFLLPFNLIQVQHYSPAMAGAAFLPFVATMSLLSRWSGALADRIGPRLLLIVGPIVAGGGFALMTRPGIGGSYWTTFFPGILTLGIGMSITVAPLTTTVMTSIEDERYAGAASGINNTIARAAGLLAIAFFGALAVAVFARDLAGRVSPQEAAKLAAAKPPPGVSKRVIDDAFVHAFRINMLAAAGLAVASAGGAAIIKKKK
;
A
#
# COMPACT_ATOMS: atom_id res chain seq x y z
N MET A 1 10.64 18.62 -26.72
CA MET A 1 11.08 19.11 -25.38
C MET A 1 9.98 19.80 -24.56
N LYS A 2 9.25 20.82 -25.02
CA LYS A 2 8.20 21.47 -24.20
C LYS A 2 7.03 20.52 -23.85
N LYS A 3 6.54 19.70 -24.79
CA LYS A 3 5.45 18.74 -24.56
C LYS A 3 5.83 17.61 -23.60
N GLU A 4 7.04 17.07 -23.70
CA GLU A 4 7.55 16.00 -22.83
C GLU A 4 7.56 16.42 -21.35
N ARG A 5 7.92 17.68 -21.03
CA ARG A 5 7.90 18.22 -19.66
C ARG A 5 6.49 18.24 -19.07
N TRP A 6 5.48 18.60 -19.86
CA TRP A 6 4.09 18.63 -19.42
C TRP A 6 3.51 17.22 -19.21
N ILE A 7 3.89 16.27 -20.07
CA ILE A 7 3.53 14.85 -19.89
C ILE A 7 4.11 14.33 -18.58
N LEU A 8 5.39 14.59 -18.34
CA LEU A 8 6.05 14.16 -17.12
C LEU A 8 5.44 14.82 -15.86
N ALA A 9 5.14 16.12 -15.93
CA ALA A 9 4.48 16.84 -14.84
C ALA A 9 3.10 16.27 -14.52
N ALA A 10 2.25 16.04 -15.55
CA ALA A 10 0.92 15.46 -15.35
C ALA A 10 0.98 14.05 -14.72
N THR A 11 1.86 13.19 -15.22
CA THR A 11 2.00 11.81 -14.72
C THR A 11 2.58 11.78 -13.32
N ILE A 12 3.52 12.66 -12.97
CA ILE A 12 4.05 12.82 -11.61
C ILE A 12 2.95 13.29 -10.67
N LEU A 13 2.22 14.35 -11.00
CA LEU A 13 1.15 14.90 -10.15
C LEU A 13 0.04 13.88 -9.89
N GLY A 14 -0.45 13.20 -10.94
CA GLY A 14 -1.47 12.17 -10.79
C GLY A 14 -1.01 11.00 -9.94
N SER A 15 0.22 10.50 -10.14
CA SER A 15 0.76 9.43 -9.31
C SER A 15 1.02 9.90 -7.87
N ALA A 16 1.58 11.10 -7.70
CA ALA A 16 1.84 11.68 -6.38
C ALA A 16 0.55 11.80 -5.56
N MET A 17 -0.57 12.20 -6.20
CA MET A 17 -1.87 12.26 -5.55
C MET A 17 -2.29 10.91 -4.96
N ALA A 18 -2.21 9.82 -5.73
CA ALA A 18 -2.54 8.48 -5.24
C ALA A 18 -1.58 7.96 -4.16
N PHE A 19 -0.29 8.29 -4.27
CA PHE A 19 0.72 7.87 -3.28
C PHE A 19 0.65 8.67 -1.97
N ILE A 20 0.41 9.98 -2.04
CA ILE A 20 0.18 10.82 -0.86
C ILE A 20 -1.06 10.32 -0.13
N ASP A 21 -2.19 10.13 -0.83
CA ASP A 21 -3.44 9.65 -0.25
C ASP A 21 -3.25 8.31 0.46
N GLY A 22 -2.57 7.36 -0.18
CA GLY A 22 -2.32 6.04 0.40
C GLY A 22 -1.44 6.03 1.66
N THR A 23 -0.66 7.10 1.89
CA THR A 23 0.23 7.20 3.06
C THR A 23 -0.28 8.17 4.13
N VAL A 24 -0.93 9.25 3.73
CA VAL A 24 -1.50 10.27 4.61
C VAL A 24 -2.60 9.67 5.51
N ILE A 25 -3.40 8.75 4.97
CA ILE A 25 -4.53 8.14 5.66
C ILE A 25 -4.10 7.40 6.93
N ASN A 26 -2.94 6.74 6.92
CA ASN A 26 -2.47 5.97 8.05
C ASN A 26 -2.26 6.83 9.30
N VAL A 27 -1.74 8.05 9.15
CA VAL A 27 -1.55 8.99 10.27
C VAL A 27 -2.87 9.65 10.67
N ALA A 28 -3.78 9.85 9.71
CA ALA A 28 -5.10 10.42 9.97
C ALA A 28 -6.06 9.42 10.66
N LEU A 29 -5.84 8.12 10.47
CA LEU A 29 -6.78 7.06 10.85
C LEU A 29 -7.18 7.06 12.34
N PRO A 30 -6.27 7.21 13.33
CA PRO A 30 -6.65 7.28 14.73
C PRO A 30 -7.53 8.50 15.07
N VAL A 31 -7.32 9.62 14.38
CA VAL A 31 -8.13 10.84 14.55
C VAL A 31 -9.49 10.69 13.87
N LEU A 32 -9.52 10.08 12.67
CA LEU A 32 -10.73 9.70 11.95
C LEU A 32 -11.60 8.75 12.77
N GLN A 33 -11.00 7.70 13.32
CA GLN A 33 -11.68 6.74 14.19
C GLN A 33 -12.40 7.45 15.34
N LYS A 34 -11.68 8.33 16.04
CA LYS A 34 -12.25 9.09 17.16
C LYS A 34 -13.36 10.07 16.70
N ALA A 35 -13.13 10.77 15.59
CA ALA A 35 -14.05 11.81 15.08
C ALA A 35 -15.38 11.22 14.56
N LEU A 36 -15.33 10.03 13.94
CA LEU A 36 -16.50 9.34 13.38
C LEU A 36 -17.13 8.33 14.35
N GLY A 37 -16.50 8.11 15.52
CA GLY A 37 -16.94 7.08 16.47
C GLY A 37 -16.76 5.65 15.91
N ALA A 38 -15.87 5.48 14.93
CA ALA A 38 -15.65 4.22 14.23
C ALA A 38 -14.95 3.19 15.12
N ASP A 39 -15.30 1.93 14.97
CA ASP A 39 -14.54 0.81 15.54
C ASP A 39 -13.33 0.45 14.65
N VAL A 40 -12.56 -0.57 15.05
CA VAL A 40 -11.35 -0.97 14.31
C VAL A 40 -11.71 -1.63 12.98
N SER A 41 -12.81 -2.41 12.91
CA SER A 41 -13.30 -2.98 11.65
C SER A 41 -13.59 -1.86 10.64
N GLN A 42 -14.33 -0.82 11.06
CA GLN A 42 -14.62 0.32 10.21
C GLN A 42 -13.34 1.11 9.83
N ALA A 43 -12.40 1.25 10.76
CA ALA A 43 -11.11 1.89 10.48
C ALA A 43 -10.28 1.07 9.44
N GLN A 44 -10.29 -0.26 9.54
CA GLN A 44 -9.70 -1.15 8.54
C GLN A 44 -10.39 -0.96 7.19
N TRP A 45 -11.73 -0.99 7.15
CA TRP A 45 -12.48 -0.81 5.92
C TRP A 45 -12.27 0.55 5.25
N ILE A 46 -12.02 1.63 6.01
CA ILE A 46 -11.65 2.95 5.44
C ILE A 46 -10.36 2.85 4.60
N VAL A 47 -9.41 2.02 5.00
CA VAL A 47 -8.17 1.79 4.23
C VAL A 47 -8.39 0.71 3.18
N ASP A 48 -9.00 -0.40 3.57
CA ASP A 48 -9.09 -1.61 2.77
C ASP A 48 -10.07 -1.49 1.59
N ALA A 49 -11.14 -0.71 1.70
CA ALA A 49 -12.05 -0.45 0.58
C ALA A 49 -11.32 0.20 -0.61
N TYR A 50 -10.43 1.14 -0.33
CA TYR A 50 -9.57 1.75 -1.36
C TYR A 50 -8.57 0.74 -1.93
N LEU A 51 -7.85 0.01 -1.07
CA LEU A 51 -6.83 -0.95 -1.48
C LEU A 51 -7.44 -2.13 -2.26
N LEU A 52 -8.61 -2.62 -1.84
CA LEU A 52 -9.34 -3.69 -2.49
C LEU A 52 -9.67 -3.33 -3.94
N VAL A 53 -10.34 -2.20 -4.13
CA VAL A 53 -10.76 -1.75 -5.45
C VAL A 53 -9.56 -1.39 -6.32
N LEU A 54 -8.56 -0.71 -5.75
CA LEU A 54 -7.32 -0.40 -6.46
C LEU A 54 -6.59 -1.66 -6.91
N SER A 55 -6.36 -2.64 -6.02
CA SER A 55 -5.57 -3.84 -6.35
C SER A 55 -6.29 -4.74 -7.34
N SER A 56 -7.59 -4.93 -7.20
CA SER A 56 -8.38 -5.79 -8.07
C SER A 56 -8.60 -5.20 -9.47
N LEU A 57 -8.79 -3.89 -9.58
CA LEU A 57 -9.05 -3.22 -10.86
C LEU A 57 -7.80 -2.66 -11.56
N MET A 58 -6.63 -2.69 -10.91
CA MET A 58 -5.42 -2.05 -11.45
C MET A 58 -5.01 -2.61 -12.81
N LEU A 59 -5.04 -3.92 -12.99
CA LEU A 59 -4.68 -4.56 -14.26
C LEU A 59 -5.74 -4.30 -15.33
N ALA A 60 -7.01 -4.37 -14.97
CA ALA A 60 -8.11 -4.00 -15.88
C ALA A 60 -8.05 -2.53 -16.30
N GLY A 61 -7.69 -1.62 -15.38
CA GLY A 61 -7.47 -0.20 -15.65
C GLY A 61 -6.34 0.04 -16.66
N GLY A 62 -5.24 -0.70 -16.54
CA GLY A 62 -4.14 -0.69 -17.51
C GLY A 62 -4.59 -1.18 -18.89
N ALA A 63 -5.27 -2.32 -18.95
CA ALA A 63 -5.82 -2.89 -20.17
C ALA A 63 -6.85 -1.98 -20.85
N LEU A 64 -7.67 -1.26 -20.06
CA LEU A 64 -8.60 -0.26 -20.57
C LEU A 64 -7.86 0.92 -21.22
N GLY A 65 -6.76 1.37 -20.60
CA GLY A 65 -5.89 2.42 -21.14
C GLY A 65 -5.30 2.07 -22.51
N ASP A 66 -4.88 0.82 -22.69
CA ASP A 66 -4.33 0.35 -23.97
C ASP A 66 -5.39 0.27 -25.08
N ARG A 67 -6.68 0.07 -24.76
CA ARG A 67 -7.80 -0.04 -25.72
C ARG A 67 -8.51 1.27 -26.02
N ILE A 68 -8.75 2.11 -25.02
CA ILE A 68 -9.52 3.38 -25.19
C ILE A 68 -8.57 4.55 -25.38
N GLY A 69 -7.32 4.42 -24.93
CA GLY A 69 -6.29 5.46 -24.95
C GLY A 69 -5.82 5.83 -23.55
N ARG A 70 -4.53 5.68 -23.33
CA ARG A 70 -3.86 5.82 -22.04
C ARG A 70 -4.12 7.17 -21.37
N VAL A 71 -4.06 8.26 -22.16
CA VAL A 71 -4.29 9.64 -21.67
C VAL A 71 -5.74 9.86 -21.26
N THR A 72 -6.69 9.30 -22.00
CA THR A 72 -8.13 9.41 -21.72
C THR A 72 -8.48 8.69 -20.42
N VAL A 73 -8.02 7.43 -20.24
CA VAL A 73 -8.28 6.64 -19.05
C VAL A 73 -7.58 7.23 -17.84
N PHE A 74 -6.35 7.73 -17.99
CA PHE A 74 -5.64 8.45 -16.94
C PHE A 74 -6.41 9.70 -16.49
N ALA A 75 -6.89 10.54 -17.41
CA ALA A 75 -7.67 11.73 -17.09
C ALA A 75 -8.98 11.40 -16.38
N ALA A 76 -9.70 10.37 -16.86
CA ALA A 76 -10.91 9.89 -16.18
C ALA A 76 -10.60 9.39 -14.76
N GLY A 77 -9.49 8.67 -14.58
CA GLY A 77 -9.01 8.24 -13.26
C GLY A 77 -8.72 9.40 -12.32
N VAL A 78 -8.01 10.44 -12.80
CA VAL A 78 -7.73 11.65 -12.01
C VAL A 78 -9.01 12.39 -11.64
N ALA A 79 -9.96 12.55 -12.58
CA ALA A 79 -11.23 13.20 -12.32
C ALA A 79 -12.07 12.46 -11.28
N LEU A 80 -12.19 11.13 -11.43
CA LEU A 80 -12.92 10.27 -10.50
C LEU A 80 -12.25 10.26 -9.12
N PHE A 81 -10.92 10.18 -9.06
CA PHE A 81 -10.18 10.23 -7.82
C PHE A 81 -10.40 11.56 -7.08
N GLY A 82 -10.34 12.69 -7.79
CA GLY A 82 -10.61 14.01 -7.23
C GLY A 82 -12.06 14.14 -6.72
N ALA A 83 -13.04 13.71 -7.50
CA ALA A 83 -14.44 13.73 -7.09
C ALA A 83 -14.70 12.84 -5.86
N ALA A 84 -14.15 11.64 -5.85
CA ALA A 84 -14.24 10.73 -4.70
C ALA A 84 -13.50 11.27 -3.47
N SER A 85 -12.37 11.97 -3.66
CA SER A 85 -11.68 12.68 -2.57
C SER A 85 -12.54 13.78 -1.95
N ALA A 86 -13.26 14.54 -2.78
CA ALA A 86 -14.25 15.50 -2.27
C ALA A 86 -15.34 14.80 -1.44
N TRP A 87 -15.87 13.67 -1.96
CA TRP A 87 -16.86 12.87 -1.23
C TRP A 87 -16.32 12.34 0.11
N CYS A 88 -15.06 11.85 0.15
CA CYS A 88 -14.40 11.48 1.40
C CYS A 88 -14.37 12.64 2.41
N GLY A 89 -14.03 13.85 1.96
CA GLY A 89 -13.97 15.04 2.81
C GLY A 89 -15.34 15.49 3.35
N PHE A 90 -16.42 15.20 2.64
CA PHE A 90 -17.80 15.49 3.09
C PHE A 90 -18.42 14.37 3.95
N ALA A 91 -17.74 13.22 4.12
CA ALA A 91 -18.26 12.11 4.89
C ALA A 91 -18.51 12.50 6.35
N ASN A 92 -19.70 12.14 6.86
CA ASN A 92 -20.13 12.38 8.24
C ASN A 92 -20.28 11.08 9.06
N SER A 93 -20.02 9.92 8.42
CA SER A 93 -20.03 8.59 9.05
C SER A 93 -19.01 7.67 8.40
N ALA A 94 -18.58 6.64 9.13
CA ALA A 94 -17.62 5.65 8.63
C ALA A 94 -18.15 4.90 7.37
N PRO A 95 -19.41 4.44 7.29
CA PRO A 95 -19.93 3.80 6.08
C PRO A 95 -19.87 4.67 4.82
N ILE A 96 -20.21 5.96 4.95
CA ILE A 96 -20.11 6.91 3.82
C ILE A 96 -18.66 7.09 3.39
N LEU A 97 -17.73 7.19 4.35
CA LEU A 97 -16.31 7.30 4.05
C LEU A 97 -15.77 6.04 3.37
N ILE A 98 -16.18 4.85 3.83
CA ILE A 98 -15.80 3.56 3.22
C ILE A 98 -16.28 3.50 1.75
N ALA A 99 -17.54 3.88 1.48
CA ALA A 99 -18.06 3.91 0.11
C ALA A 99 -17.30 4.90 -0.78
N ALA A 100 -16.99 6.09 -0.26
CA ALA A 100 -16.21 7.10 -0.97
C ALA A 100 -14.77 6.63 -1.24
N ARG A 101 -14.16 5.89 -0.30
CA ARG A 101 -12.84 5.25 -0.45
C ARG A 101 -12.85 4.18 -1.54
N ALA A 102 -13.90 3.36 -1.62
CA ALA A 102 -14.06 2.41 -2.72
C ALA A 102 -14.11 3.12 -4.08
N ALA A 103 -14.91 4.19 -4.21
CA ALA A 103 -14.96 5.00 -5.43
C ALA A 103 -13.60 5.63 -5.78
N GLN A 104 -12.85 6.11 -4.77
CA GLN A 104 -11.51 6.64 -4.93
C GLN A 104 -10.53 5.56 -5.42
N GLY A 105 -10.70 4.31 -4.97
CA GLY A 105 -9.95 3.14 -5.44
C GLY A 105 -10.13 2.88 -6.94
N VAL A 106 -11.34 3.07 -7.49
CA VAL A 106 -11.58 2.99 -8.95
C VAL A 106 -10.75 4.05 -9.68
N GLY A 107 -10.80 5.31 -9.21
CA GLY A 107 -10.00 6.39 -9.79
C GLY A 107 -8.51 6.06 -9.79
N ALA A 108 -7.99 5.56 -8.66
CA ALA A 108 -6.60 5.15 -8.51
C ALA A 108 -6.21 4.00 -9.45
N ALA A 109 -7.09 3.02 -9.64
CA ALA A 109 -6.85 1.87 -10.53
C ALA A 109 -6.74 2.29 -12.01
N LEU A 110 -7.45 3.34 -12.41
CA LEU A 110 -7.37 3.88 -13.76
C LEU A 110 -6.12 4.75 -13.97
N LEU A 111 -5.74 5.57 -12.98
CA LEU A 111 -4.64 6.53 -13.14
C LEU A 111 -3.25 5.91 -12.93
N THR A 112 -3.10 4.95 -12.00
CA THR A 112 -1.79 4.47 -11.58
C THR A 112 -1.01 3.74 -12.70
N PRO A 113 -1.57 2.72 -13.40
CA PRO A 113 -0.85 2.08 -14.50
C PRO A 113 -0.69 3.02 -15.71
N GLY A 114 -1.65 3.92 -15.92
CA GLY A 114 -1.63 4.91 -17.01
C GLY A 114 -0.43 5.85 -16.97
N SER A 115 0.01 6.26 -15.79
CA SER A 115 1.14 7.18 -15.62
C SER A 115 2.42 6.67 -16.27
N LEU A 116 2.83 5.46 -15.97
CA LEU A 116 4.06 4.86 -16.52
C LEU A 116 3.89 4.50 -17.99
N ALA A 117 2.71 4.02 -18.37
CA ALA A 117 2.38 3.70 -19.76
C ALA A 117 2.39 4.94 -20.67
N ILE A 118 1.97 6.11 -20.19
CA ILE A 118 2.04 7.37 -20.92
C ILE A 118 3.50 7.80 -21.10
N ILE A 119 4.34 7.70 -20.06
CA ILE A 119 5.76 8.05 -20.15
C ILE A 119 6.46 7.16 -21.17
N THR A 120 6.24 5.84 -21.10
CA THR A 120 6.87 4.88 -22.02
C THR A 120 6.47 5.09 -23.48
N ALA A 121 5.24 5.53 -23.74
CA ALA A 121 4.74 5.80 -25.07
C ALA A 121 5.16 7.17 -25.62
N ALA A 122 5.35 8.15 -24.75
CA ALA A 122 5.59 9.54 -25.17
C ALA A 122 7.08 9.90 -25.29
N PHE A 123 7.96 9.13 -24.63
CA PHE A 123 9.40 9.40 -24.63
C PHE A 123 10.16 8.44 -25.55
N PRO A 124 11.11 8.96 -26.38
CA PRO A 124 11.97 8.13 -27.19
C PRO A 124 12.87 7.23 -26.30
N PRO A 125 13.33 6.06 -26.79
CA PRO A 125 14.09 5.08 -26.03
C PRO A 125 15.25 5.68 -25.23
N GLU A 126 16.01 6.60 -25.83
CA GLU A 126 17.22 7.21 -25.27
C GLU A 126 16.92 8.11 -24.04
N ARG A 127 15.71 8.65 -23.92
CA ARG A 127 15.31 9.54 -22.83
C ARG A 127 14.29 8.89 -21.87
N ARG A 128 13.74 7.74 -22.22
CA ARG A 128 12.73 7.02 -21.45
C ARG A 128 13.22 6.68 -20.05
N GLY A 129 14.45 6.16 -19.94
CA GLY A 129 15.06 5.83 -18.63
C GLY A 129 15.17 7.06 -17.71
N LYS A 130 15.58 8.21 -18.25
CA LYS A 130 15.65 9.46 -17.47
C LYS A 130 14.26 9.95 -17.03
N ALA A 131 13.26 9.84 -17.90
CA ALA A 131 11.89 10.24 -17.58
C ALA A 131 11.27 9.36 -16.47
N ILE A 132 11.42 8.03 -16.59
CA ILE A 132 10.98 7.06 -15.58
C ILE A 132 11.72 7.28 -14.25
N GLY A 133 13.04 7.51 -14.30
CA GLY A 133 13.84 7.80 -13.10
C GLY A 133 13.37 9.08 -12.40
N THR A 134 13.07 10.14 -13.16
CA THR A 134 12.51 11.39 -12.59
C THR A 134 11.13 11.16 -11.97
N TRP A 135 10.24 10.44 -12.67
CA TRP A 135 8.93 10.09 -12.16
C TRP A 135 9.04 9.26 -10.86
N SER A 136 9.91 8.25 -10.83
CA SER A 136 10.13 7.42 -9.63
C SER A 136 10.66 8.23 -8.46
N ALA A 137 11.62 9.13 -8.69
CA ALA A 137 12.17 9.98 -7.63
C ALA A 137 11.09 10.91 -7.03
N MET A 138 10.28 11.55 -7.90
CA MET A 138 9.23 12.46 -7.45
C MET A 138 8.07 11.75 -6.76
N THR A 139 7.70 10.55 -7.22
CA THR A 139 6.67 9.73 -6.55
C THR A 139 7.16 9.16 -5.23
N SER A 140 8.44 8.81 -5.12
CA SER A 140 9.05 8.44 -3.83
C SER A 140 9.01 9.61 -2.85
N LEU A 141 9.33 10.83 -3.30
CA LEU A 141 9.22 12.03 -2.48
C LEU A 141 7.77 12.28 -2.01
N ALA A 142 6.79 12.00 -2.86
CA ALA A 142 5.37 12.09 -2.51
C ALA A 142 4.96 11.10 -1.41
N ILE A 143 5.45 9.85 -1.49
CA ILE A 143 5.25 8.83 -0.43
C ILE A 143 5.82 9.32 0.89
N ILE A 144 7.00 9.94 0.85
CA ILE A 144 7.70 10.52 1.99
C ILE A 144 6.91 11.66 2.61
N ALA A 145 6.42 12.56 1.77
CA ALA A 145 5.70 13.74 2.21
C ALA A 145 4.35 13.39 2.86
N GLY A 146 3.75 12.23 2.48
CA GLY A 146 2.42 11.84 2.94
C GLY A 146 2.23 11.86 4.46
N PRO A 147 2.98 11.10 5.25
CA PRO A 147 2.82 11.09 6.71
C PRO A 147 3.05 12.46 7.37
N LEU A 148 4.01 13.24 6.86
CA LEU A 148 4.30 14.59 7.36
C LEU A 148 3.14 15.55 7.05
N LEU A 149 2.71 15.60 5.79
CA LEU A 149 1.58 16.41 5.36
C LEU A 149 0.31 15.99 6.06
N GLY A 150 0.09 14.67 6.20
CA GLY A 150 -1.07 14.11 6.88
C GLY A 150 -1.13 14.54 8.34
N GLY A 151 -0.04 14.35 9.06
CA GLY A 151 0.05 14.75 10.46
C GLY A 151 -0.16 16.25 10.66
N TRP A 152 0.45 17.09 9.81
CA TRP A 152 0.27 18.53 9.84
C TRP A 152 -1.15 18.96 9.48
N LEU A 153 -1.74 18.45 8.40
CA LEU A 153 -3.10 18.79 7.98
C LEU A 153 -4.14 18.40 9.04
N VAL A 154 -3.99 17.21 9.62
CA VAL A 154 -4.90 16.73 10.69
C VAL A 154 -4.82 17.62 11.92
N GLN A 155 -3.64 18.07 12.29
CA GLN A 155 -3.42 18.89 13.47
C GLN A 155 -3.80 20.35 13.25
N ALA A 156 -3.41 20.95 12.11
CA ALA A 156 -3.54 22.38 11.86
C ALA A 156 -4.90 22.78 11.28
N VAL A 157 -5.57 21.86 10.55
CA VAL A 157 -6.82 22.17 9.84
C VAL A 157 -7.93 21.21 10.25
N SER A 158 -7.90 19.98 9.75
CA SER A 158 -8.87 18.92 10.02
C SER A 158 -8.44 17.63 9.35
N TRP A 159 -8.89 16.48 9.84
CA TRP A 159 -8.73 15.22 9.13
C TRP A 159 -9.33 15.23 7.71
N ARG A 160 -10.33 16.05 7.45
CA ARG A 160 -10.94 16.21 6.11
C ARG A 160 -9.97 16.82 5.09
N ALA A 161 -9.02 17.63 5.56
CA ALA A 161 -8.03 18.28 4.70
C ALA A 161 -7.10 17.27 4.00
N VAL A 162 -6.92 16.06 4.57
CA VAL A 162 -6.11 15.02 3.94
C VAL A 162 -6.72 14.52 2.62
N PHE A 163 -8.03 14.65 2.46
CA PHE A 163 -8.72 14.34 1.21
C PHE A 163 -8.80 15.56 0.29
N TYR A 164 -9.07 16.75 0.85
CA TYR A 164 -9.19 17.98 0.05
C TYR A 164 -7.88 18.39 -0.63
N ILE A 165 -6.71 18.02 -0.12
CA ILE A 165 -5.42 18.28 -0.79
C ILE A 165 -5.37 17.67 -2.19
N ASN A 166 -6.11 16.61 -2.45
CA ASN A 166 -6.17 15.95 -3.75
C ASN A 166 -6.91 16.79 -4.81
N LEU A 167 -7.83 17.67 -4.41
CA LEU A 167 -8.64 18.46 -5.35
C LEU A 167 -7.81 19.43 -6.19
N PRO A 168 -6.97 20.31 -5.59
CA PRO A 168 -6.13 21.19 -6.39
C PRO A 168 -5.12 20.41 -7.25
N ILE A 169 -4.58 19.28 -6.75
CA ILE A 169 -3.66 18.45 -7.53
C ILE A 169 -4.38 17.84 -8.74
N ALA A 170 -5.61 17.32 -8.53
CA ALA A 170 -6.44 16.78 -9.61
C ALA A 170 -6.79 17.87 -10.64
N ALA A 171 -7.21 19.04 -10.20
CA ALA A 171 -7.54 20.17 -11.08
C ALA A 171 -6.35 20.59 -11.94
N VAL A 172 -5.18 20.79 -11.33
CA VAL A 172 -3.95 21.15 -12.07
C VAL A 172 -3.55 20.03 -13.03
N THR A 173 -3.64 18.78 -12.62
CA THR A 173 -3.31 17.62 -13.49
C THR A 173 -4.24 17.59 -14.70
N LEU A 174 -5.55 17.74 -14.50
CA LEU A 174 -6.53 17.74 -15.58
C LEU A 174 -6.34 18.92 -16.56
N LEU A 175 -6.05 20.11 -16.04
CA LEU A 175 -5.72 21.27 -16.87
C LEU A 175 -4.48 21.00 -17.73
N ILE A 176 -3.41 20.45 -17.15
CA ILE A 176 -2.21 20.08 -17.91
C ILE A 176 -2.54 19.04 -18.98
N VAL A 177 -3.30 17.99 -18.62
CA VAL A 177 -3.70 16.93 -19.57
C VAL A 177 -4.51 17.53 -20.71
N TRP A 178 -5.50 18.36 -20.40
CA TRP A 178 -6.40 18.94 -21.41
C TRP A 178 -5.68 19.85 -22.40
N PHE A 179 -4.79 20.73 -21.91
CA PHE A 179 -4.18 21.75 -22.77
C PHE A 179 -2.81 21.38 -23.33
N LYS A 180 -2.08 20.42 -22.73
CA LYS A 180 -0.66 20.21 -23.03
C LYS A 180 -0.29 18.77 -23.40
N VAL A 181 -1.10 17.78 -23.03
CA VAL A 181 -0.80 16.37 -23.31
C VAL A 181 -1.53 15.90 -24.57
N PRO A 182 -0.81 15.44 -25.61
CA PRO A 182 -1.43 14.93 -26.81
C PRO A 182 -2.16 13.62 -26.54
N ARG A 183 -3.29 13.38 -27.19
CA ARG A 183 -3.97 12.09 -27.17
C ARG A 183 -3.09 11.04 -27.84
N LEU A 184 -2.79 9.96 -27.11
CA LEU A 184 -2.07 8.81 -27.62
C LEU A 184 -3.10 7.83 -28.21
N LYS A 185 -2.78 7.28 -29.40
CA LYS A 185 -3.64 6.28 -30.04
C LYS A 185 -3.68 4.99 -29.21
N PRO A 186 -4.82 4.28 -29.20
CA PRO A 186 -4.89 2.93 -28.64
C PRO A 186 -3.84 2.01 -29.27
N THR A 187 -3.32 1.09 -28.48
CA THR A 187 -2.23 0.19 -28.89
C THR A 187 -2.67 -1.26 -29.08
N VAL A 188 -3.82 -1.63 -28.49
CA VAL A 188 -4.33 -3.00 -28.49
C VAL A 188 -5.83 -3.03 -28.82
N THR A 189 -6.25 -4.05 -29.57
CA THR A 189 -7.65 -4.36 -29.85
C THR A 189 -7.96 -5.74 -29.23
N GLY A 190 -9.08 -5.90 -28.53
CA GLY A 190 -9.49 -7.16 -27.92
C GLY A 190 -10.33 -6.98 -26.66
N PRO A 191 -11.06 -8.01 -26.22
CA PRO A 191 -11.88 -7.93 -25.01
C PRO A 191 -11.01 -7.86 -23.74
N ILE A 192 -11.55 -7.22 -22.69
CA ILE A 192 -10.96 -7.28 -21.34
C ILE A 192 -11.50 -8.53 -20.67
N ASP A 193 -10.68 -9.24 -19.91
CA ASP A 193 -11.11 -10.33 -19.06
C ASP A 193 -11.86 -9.81 -17.81
N TRP A 194 -13.13 -9.49 -18.01
CA TRP A 194 -14.00 -9.09 -16.90
C TRP A 194 -14.32 -10.25 -15.96
N GLY A 195 -14.28 -11.51 -16.45
CA GLY A 195 -14.49 -12.70 -15.64
C GLY A 195 -13.40 -12.89 -14.60
N GLY A 196 -12.13 -12.85 -15.03
CA GLY A 196 -10.97 -12.87 -14.14
C GLY A 196 -10.97 -11.67 -13.18
N THR A 197 -11.26 -10.46 -13.68
CA THR A 197 -11.37 -9.26 -12.84
C THR A 197 -12.42 -9.42 -11.74
N ALA A 198 -13.62 -9.89 -12.07
CA ALA A 198 -14.69 -10.08 -11.10
C ALA A 198 -14.34 -11.14 -10.05
N LEU A 199 -13.75 -12.26 -10.47
CA LEU A 199 -13.36 -13.34 -9.56
C LEU A 199 -12.22 -12.95 -8.63
N ILE A 200 -11.20 -12.23 -9.10
CA ILE A 200 -10.13 -11.76 -8.20
C ILE A 200 -10.64 -10.69 -7.24
N THR A 201 -11.55 -9.82 -7.68
CA THR A 201 -12.21 -8.84 -6.81
C THR A 201 -13.03 -9.53 -5.72
N LEU A 202 -13.83 -10.53 -6.10
CA LEU A 202 -14.61 -11.32 -5.15
C LEU A 202 -13.71 -12.09 -4.18
N ALA A 203 -12.62 -12.71 -4.67
CA ALA A 203 -11.69 -13.46 -3.85
C ALA A 203 -11.01 -12.56 -2.79
N LEU A 204 -10.48 -11.42 -3.21
CA LEU A 204 -9.83 -10.47 -2.29
C LEU A 204 -10.84 -9.85 -1.33
N GLY A 205 -12.03 -9.46 -1.81
CA GLY A 205 -13.09 -8.88 -0.99
C GLY A 205 -13.61 -9.85 0.06
N ALA A 206 -13.90 -11.08 -0.33
CA ALA A 206 -14.37 -12.13 0.58
C ALA A 206 -13.29 -12.54 1.60
N ALA A 207 -12.00 -12.59 1.19
CA ALA A 207 -10.89 -12.86 2.10
C ALA A 207 -10.73 -11.74 3.13
N THR A 208 -10.80 -10.48 2.69
CA THR A 208 -10.73 -9.31 3.57
C THR A 208 -11.90 -9.31 4.57
N TYR A 209 -13.13 -9.54 4.09
CA TYR A 209 -14.31 -9.62 4.92
C TYR A 209 -14.21 -10.77 5.94
N ALA A 210 -13.74 -11.95 5.50
CA ALA A 210 -13.55 -13.08 6.39
C ALA A 210 -12.58 -12.76 7.55
N LEU A 211 -11.51 -12.02 7.26
CA LEU A 211 -10.50 -11.65 8.25
C LEU A 211 -11.00 -10.55 9.20
N ILE A 212 -11.65 -9.50 8.70
CA ILE A 212 -12.11 -8.36 9.50
C ILE A 212 -13.30 -8.75 10.38
N GLU A 213 -14.29 -9.45 9.78
CA GLU A 213 -15.54 -9.80 10.47
C GLU A 213 -15.53 -11.22 11.08
N SER A 214 -14.39 -11.92 10.97
CA SER A 214 -14.21 -13.31 11.50
C SER A 214 -15.25 -14.29 10.95
N GLN A 215 -15.62 -14.17 9.67
CA GLN A 215 -16.67 -14.96 9.01
C GLN A 215 -16.09 -16.09 8.16
N LEU A 216 -16.07 -17.33 8.67
CA LEU A 216 -15.52 -18.51 7.98
C LEU A 216 -16.17 -18.78 6.63
N ALA A 217 -17.49 -18.54 6.50
CA ALA A 217 -18.21 -18.73 5.23
C ALA A 217 -17.64 -17.81 4.11
N ALA A 218 -17.28 -16.58 4.45
CA ALA A 218 -16.64 -15.67 3.50
C ALA A 218 -15.25 -16.17 3.09
N GLY A 219 -14.51 -16.81 3.99
CA GLY A 219 -13.24 -17.48 3.68
C GLY A 219 -13.40 -18.62 2.64
N ALA A 220 -14.45 -19.40 2.74
CA ALA A 220 -14.77 -20.42 1.76
C ALA A 220 -15.12 -19.80 0.38
N ILE A 221 -15.90 -18.71 0.36
CA ILE A 221 -16.21 -17.96 -0.87
C ILE A 221 -14.92 -17.42 -1.50
N ALA A 222 -14.01 -16.86 -0.69
CA ALA A 222 -12.72 -16.35 -1.15
C ALA A 222 -11.89 -17.43 -1.84
N LEU A 223 -11.81 -18.63 -1.25
CA LEU A 223 -11.08 -19.76 -1.81
C LEU A 223 -11.70 -20.25 -3.13
N VAL A 224 -13.01 -20.39 -3.19
CA VAL A 224 -13.72 -20.81 -4.40
C VAL A 224 -13.56 -19.79 -5.52
N ALA A 225 -13.69 -18.49 -5.21
CA ALA A 225 -13.48 -17.42 -6.17
C ALA A 225 -12.04 -17.36 -6.69
N PHE A 226 -11.05 -17.57 -5.82
CA PHE A 226 -9.65 -17.62 -6.20
C PHE A 226 -9.33 -18.83 -7.09
N ILE A 227 -9.86 -20.01 -6.78
CA ILE A 227 -9.74 -21.19 -7.66
C ILE A 227 -10.40 -20.90 -9.01
N GLY A 228 -11.60 -20.34 -9.01
CA GLY A 228 -12.30 -19.92 -10.24
C GLY A 228 -11.49 -18.94 -11.07
N PHE A 229 -10.85 -17.95 -10.42
CA PHE A 229 -9.92 -17.01 -11.06
C PHE A 229 -8.78 -17.76 -11.78
N ILE A 230 -8.08 -18.65 -11.08
CA ILE A 230 -6.99 -19.43 -11.67
C ILE A 230 -7.47 -20.30 -12.86
N LEU A 231 -8.68 -20.87 -12.78
CA LEU A 231 -9.25 -21.67 -13.85
C LEU A 231 -9.60 -20.83 -15.10
N ILE A 232 -10.14 -19.62 -14.91
CA ILE A 232 -10.43 -18.68 -16.00
C ILE A 232 -9.14 -18.21 -16.64
N GLU A 233 -8.14 -17.74 -15.85
CA GLU A 233 -6.85 -17.28 -16.36
C GLU A 233 -6.08 -18.34 -17.18
N ARG A 234 -6.35 -19.64 -16.93
CA ARG A 234 -5.80 -20.74 -17.73
C ARG A 234 -6.47 -20.92 -19.08
N ARG A 235 -7.71 -20.44 -19.25
CA ARG A 235 -8.56 -20.70 -20.44
C ARG A 235 -8.69 -19.49 -21.35
N VAL A 236 -8.58 -18.28 -20.81
CA VAL A 236 -8.71 -17.05 -21.57
C VAL A 236 -7.47 -16.83 -22.44
N HIS A 237 -7.68 -16.38 -23.67
CA HIS A 237 -6.60 -16.13 -24.64
C HIS A 237 -5.70 -14.98 -24.21
N ASP A 238 -6.30 -13.90 -23.68
CA ASP A 238 -5.57 -12.71 -23.18
C ASP A 238 -5.83 -12.56 -21.67
N PRO A 239 -5.15 -13.35 -20.80
CA PRO A 239 -5.36 -13.33 -19.36
C PRO A 239 -4.83 -12.03 -18.75
N ILE A 240 -5.51 -11.54 -17.69
CA ILE A 240 -5.04 -10.37 -16.92
C ILE A 240 -3.72 -10.68 -16.23
N VAL A 241 -3.59 -11.91 -15.73
CA VAL A 241 -2.39 -12.43 -15.08
C VAL A 241 -1.85 -13.63 -15.86
N PRO A 242 -0.91 -13.43 -16.81
CA PRO A 242 -0.31 -14.55 -17.52
C PRO A 242 0.39 -15.51 -16.55
N LEU A 243 -0.27 -16.64 -16.24
CA LEU A 243 0.24 -17.62 -15.26
C LEU A 243 1.55 -18.27 -15.70
N SER A 244 1.90 -18.19 -17.01
CA SER A 244 3.19 -18.62 -17.54
C SER A 244 4.38 -17.91 -16.90
N LEU A 245 4.21 -16.66 -16.45
CA LEU A 245 5.26 -15.89 -15.76
C LEU A 245 5.70 -16.55 -14.46
N PHE A 246 4.79 -17.22 -13.76
CA PHE A 246 5.08 -17.93 -12.52
C PHE A 246 5.86 -19.24 -12.72
N ARG A 247 6.09 -19.69 -13.96
CA ARG A 247 7.05 -20.77 -14.25
C ARG A 247 8.50 -20.34 -14.00
N SER A 248 8.80 -19.03 -14.07
CA SER A 248 10.09 -18.49 -13.66
C SER A 248 10.22 -18.54 -12.13
N ARG A 249 11.16 -19.34 -11.64
CA ARG A 249 11.47 -19.42 -10.20
C ARG A 249 11.86 -18.06 -9.63
N THR A 250 12.56 -17.24 -10.43
CA THR A 250 12.98 -15.90 -10.03
C THR A 250 11.77 -14.97 -9.88
N PHE A 251 10.84 -14.99 -10.82
CA PHE A 251 9.61 -14.19 -10.75
C PHE A 251 8.73 -14.60 -9.56
N THR A 252 8.52 -15.89 -9.38
CA THR A 252 7.72 -16.44 -8.28
C THR A 252 8.35 -16.10 -6.93
N GLY A 253 9.66 -16.33 -6.77
CA GLY A 253 10.37 -15.99 -5.54
C GLY A 253 10.32 -14.52 -5.19
N ALA A 254 10.49 -13.62 -6.17
CA ALA A 254 10.36 -12.18 -5.99
C ALA A 254 8.94 -11.77 -5.56
N ASN A 255 7.90 -12.38 -6.14
CA ASN A 255 6.51 -12.06 -5.78
C ASN A 255 6.11 -12.64 -4.41
N ILE A 256 6.61 -13.81 -4.00
CA ILE A 256 6.45 -14.32 -2.63
C ILE A 256 7.11 -13.36 -1.63
N LEU A 257 8.33 -12.90 -1.91
CA LEU A 257 9.02 -11.92 -1.08
C LEU A 257 8.21 -10.62 -0.98
N THR A 258 7.68 -10.12 -2.11
CA THR A 258 6.82 -8.93 -2.15
C THR A 258 5.60 -9.13 -1.25
N LEU A 259 4.88 -10.24 -1.40
CA LEU A 259 3.66 -10.52 -0.63
C LEU A 259 3.92 -10.47 0.87
N LEU A 260 4.93 -11.20 1.34
CA LEU A 260 5.20 -11.33 2.77
C LEU A 260 5.82 -10.06 3.37
N LEU A 261 6.81 -9.46 2.71
CA LEU A 261 7.49 -8.29 3.24
C LEU A 261 6.62 -7.02 3.22
N TYR A 262 5.87 -6.78 2.15
CA TYR A 262 4.95 -5.63 2.09
C TYR A 262 3.74 -5.84 2.99
N GLY A 263 3.31 -7.09 3.19
CA GLY A 263 2.33 -7.43 4.23
C GLY A 263 2.84 -7.07 5.63
N ALA A 264 4.06 -7.48 5.97
CA ALA A 264 4.68 -7.12 7.25
C ALA A 264 4.80 -5.60 7.43
N LEU A 265 5.22 -4.87 6.38
CA LEU A 265 5.30 -3.41 6.40
C LEU A 265 3.94 -2.77 6.67
N SER A 266 2.87 -3.29 6.07
CA SER A 266 1.51 -2.77 6.24
C SER A 266 1.00 -2.92 7.68
N ALA A 267 1.40 -3.96 8.41
CA ALA A 267 1.10 -4.11 9.83
C ALA A 267 1.65 -2.93 10.65
N ALA A 268 2.91 -2.55 10.44
CA ALA A 268 3.52 -1.43 11.15
C ALA A 268 2.89 -0.10 10.75
N THR A 269 2.70 0.15 9.47
CA THR A 269 2.12 1.41 8.99
C THR A 269 0.67 1.60 9.43
N PHE A 270 -0.07 0.51 9.64
CA PHE A 270 -1.42 0.54 10.19
C PHE A 270 -1.43 0.76 11.71
N LEU A 271 -0.68 -0.03 12.50
CA LEU A 271 -0.78 -0.03 13.96
C LEU A 271 0.08 1.02 14.67
N LEU A 272 1.21 1.42 14.08
CA LEU A 272 2.13 2.37 14.71
C LEU A 272 1.50 3.75 14.98
N PRO A 273 0.72 4.36 14.07
CA PRO A 273 0.01 5.60 14.35
C PRO A 273 -0.96 5.50 15.53
N PHE A 274 -1.66 4.36 15.70
CA PHE A 274 -2.52 4.14 16.87
C PHE A 274 -1.70 4.14 18.17
N ASN A 275 -0.55 3.46 18.17
CA ASN A 275 0.35 3.46 19.33
C ASN A 275 0.81 4.88 19.64
N LEU A 276 1.38 5.58 18.67
CA LEU A 276 1.97 6.91 18.87
C LEU A 276 0.93 7.94 19.32
N ILE A 277 -0.27 7.97 18.71
CA ILE A 277 -1.26 9.01 18.99
C ILE A 277 -2.11 8.67 20.22
N GLN A 278 -2.60 7.42 20.33
CA GLN A 278 -3.60 7.08 21.36
C GLN A 278 -2.96 6.60 22.67
N VAL A 279 -1.77 5.96 22.61
CA VAL A 279 -1.06 5.44 23.80
C VAL A 279 0.06 6.34 24.24
N GLN A 280 0.90 6.80 23.30
CA GLN A 280 2.05 7.67 23.64
C GLN A 280 1.69 9.15 23.66
N HIS A 281 0.45 9.51 23.30
CA HIS A 281 -0.06 10.89 23.26
C HIS A 281 0.73 11.83 22.35
N TYR A 282 1.31 11.32 21.27
CA TYR A 282 1.96 12.17 20.26
C TYR A 282 0.90 12.96 19.50
N SER A 283 1.24 14.19 19.13
CA SER A 283 0.42 14.92 18.16
C SER A 283 0.45 14.20 16.81
N PRO A 284 -0.59 14.33 15.96
CA PRO A 284 -0.58 13.76 14.62
C PRO A 284 0.64 14.15 13.79
N ALA A 285 1.11 15.41 13.91
CA ALA A 285 2.32 15.88 13.25
C ALA A 285 3.59 15.14 13.75
N MET A 286 3.72 14.93 15.06
CA MET A 286 4.83 14.15 15.63
C MET A 286 4.77 12.67 15.21
N ALA A 287 3.58 12.09 15.16
CA ALA A 287 3.39 10.72 14.70
C ALA A 287 3.79 10.56 13.22
N GLY A 288 3.43 11.54 12.37
CA GLY A 288 3.89 11.59 10.98
C GLY A 288 5.40 11.74 10.86
N ALA A 289 5.99 12.65 11.66
CA ALA A 289 7.44 12.89 11.69
C ALA A 289 8.22 11.66 12.19
N ALA A 290 7.63 10.81 13.02
CA ALA A 290 8.25 9.57 13.50
C ALA A 290 8.66 8.63 12.36
N PHE A 291 8.04 8.72 11.18
CA PHE A 291 8.42 7.94 10.00
C PHE A 291 9.61 8.51 9.22
N LEU A 292 10.10 9.70 9.55
CA LEU A 292 11.22 10.33 8.82
C LEU A 292 12.48 9.46 8.72
N PRO A 293 12.94 8.75 9.77
CA PRO A 293 14.12 7.90 9.66
C PRO A 293 13.96 6.76 8.66
N PHE A 294 12.76 6.13 8.61
CA PHE A 294 12.43 5.12 7.60
C PHE A 294 12.57 5.68 6.19
N VAL A 295 12.01 6.83 5.98
CA VAL A 295 11.99 7.50 4.69
C VAL A 295 13.38 7.97 4.28
N ALA A 296 14.12 8.59 5.20
CA ALA A 296 15.50 9.05 4.96
C ALA A 296 16.40 7.89 4.55
N THR A 297 16.32 6.77 5.24
CA THR A 297 17.10 5.57 4.88
C THR A 297 16.71 5.03 3.50
N MET A 298 15.40 4.96 3.19
CA MET A 298 14.93 4.55 1.87
C MET A 298 15.50 5.44 0.76
N SER A 299 15.47 6.75 0.94
CA SER A 299 15.93 7.70 -0.07
C SER A 299 17.45 7.68 -0.26
N LEU A 300 18.20 7.58 0.83
CA LEU A 300 19.65 7.65 0.81
C LEU A 300 20.30 6.32 0.39
N LEU A 301 19.78 5.19 0.90
CA LEU A 301 20.44 3.90 0.73
C LEU A 301 19.92 3.09 -0.47
N SER A 302 18.71 3.35 -1.01
CA SER A 302 18.18 2.56 -2.15
C SER A 302 19.07 2.62 -3.38
N ARG A 303 19.70 3.77 -3.65
CA ARG A 303 20.64 3.91 -4.77
C ARG A 303 21.88 3.02 -4.59
N TRP A 304 22.37 2.92 -3.36
CA TRP A 304 23.53 2.09 -3.02
C TRP A 304 23.20 0.60 -3.12
N SER A 305 22.02 0.20 -2.64
CA SER A 305 21.59 -1.20 -2.70
C SER A 305 21.39 -1.66 -4.14
N GLY A 306 20.85 -0.79 -5.02
CA GLY A 306 20.77 -1.07 -6.45
C GLY A 306 22.14 -1.28 -7.08
N ALA A 307 23.08 -0.36 -6.88
CA ALA A 307 24.45 -0.49 -7.39
C ALA A 307 25.20 -1.71 -6.81
N LEU A 308 24.92 -2.05 -5.55
CA LEU A 308 25.50 -3.24 -4.93
C LEU A 308 24.93 -4.53 -5.53
N ALA A 309 23.61 -4.54 -5.84
CA ALA A 309 22.96 -5.67 -6.51
C ALA A 309 23.57 -5.95 -7.91
N ASP A 310 23.95 -4.90 -8.62
CA ASP A 310 24.63 -5.06 -9.91
C ASP A 310 25.98 -5.75 -9.80
N ARG A 311 26.72 -5.53 -8.69
CA ARG A 311 28.06 -6.09 -8.43
C ARG A 311 28.03 -7.50 -7.89
N ILE A 312 27.24 -7.77 -6.84
CA ILE A 312 27.26 -9.05 -6.11
C ILE A 312 26.04 -9.94 -6.42
N GLY A 313 25.14 -9.46 -7.26
CA GLY A 313 23.86 -10.10 -7.56
C GLY A 313 22.76 -9.76 -6.52
N PRO A 314 21.49 -9.77 -6.94
CA PRO A 314 20.39 -9.34 -6.08
C PRO A 314 20.07 -10.33 -4.95
N ARG A 315 20.34 -11.62 -5.13
CA ARG A 315 19.90 -12.70 -4.22
C ARG A 315 20.33 -12.48 -2.77
N LEU A 316 21.60 -12.11 -2.53
CA LEU A 316 22.10 -11.88 -1.17
C LEU A 316 21.36 -10.72 -0.49
N LEU A 317 21.16 -9.63 -1.21
CA LEU A 317 20.45 -8.45 -0.69
C LEU A 317 18.97 -8.75 -0.40
N LEU A 318 18.34 -9.56 -1.24
CA LEU A 318 16.97 -10.03 -1.07
C LEU A 318 16.80 -11.04 0.08
N ILE A 319 17.90 -11.62 0.60
CA ILE A 319 17.90 -12.42 1.83
C ILE A 319 18.19 -11.52 3.04
N VAL A 320 19.25 -10.73 2.99
CA VAL A 320 19.71 -9.92 4.13
C VAL A 320 18.74 -8.79 4.46
N GLY A 321 18.22 -8.09 3.43
CA GLY A 321 17.32 -6.96 3.63
C GLY A 321 16.05 -7.31 4.45
N PRO A 322 15.30 -8.36 4.08
CA PRO A 322 14.14 -8.80 4.86
C PRO A 322 14.48 -9.25 6.28
N ILE A 323 15.63 -9.87 6.51
CA ILE A 323 16.08 -10.25 7.86
C ILE A 323 16.36 -8.99 8.70
N VAL A 324 17.04 -7.99 8.13
CA VAL A 324 17.26 -6.69 8.79
C VAL A 324 15.92 -5.99 9.07
N ALA A 325 14.97 -6.01 8.12
CA ALA A 325 13.63 -5.46 8.32
C ALA A 325 12.89 -6.19 9.46
N GLY A 326 13.02 -7.53 9.54
CA GLY A 326 12.52 -8.34 10.65
C GLY A 326 13.11 -7.93 11.99
N GLY A 327 14.40 -7.63 12.04
CA GLY A 327 15.07 -7.04 13.21
C GLY A 327 14.47 -5.69 13.61
N GLY A 328 14.10 -4.85 12.64
CA GLY A 328 13.40 -3.59 12.86
C GLY A 328 12.01 -3.79 13.51
N PHE A 329 11.21 -4.74 13.02
CA PHE A 329 9.93 -5.10 13.64
C PHE A 329 10.14 -5.67 15.04
N ALA A 330 11.14 -6.53 15.27
CA ALA A 330 11.44 -7.07 16.59
C ALA A 330 11.85 -5.98 17.58
N LEU A 331 12.61 -4.97 17.16
CA LEU A 331 12.94 -3.80 18.00
C LEU A 331 11.71 -2.98 18.37
N MET A 332 10.68 -2.92 17.51
CA MET A 332 9.41 -2.24 17.82
C MET A 332 8.56 -2.97 18.86
N THR A 333 8.96 -4.13 19.37
CA THR A 333 8.31 -4.78 20.52
C THR A 333 8.77 -4.24 21.87
N ARG A 334 9.89 -3.50 21.91
CA ARG A 334 10.47 -2.97 23.16
C ARG A 334 9.66 -1.83 23.79
N PRO A 335 9.07 -0.88 23.01
CA PRO A 335 8.34 0.23 23.61
C PRO A 335 7.25 -0.23 24.57
N GLY A 336 7.16 0.45 25.73
CA GLY A 336 6.06 0.37 26.68
C GLY A 336 5.18 1.61 26.55
N ILE A 337 4.56 2.03 27.65
CA ILE A 337 3.87 3.31 27.76
C ILE A 337 4.89 4.37 28.17
N GLY A 338 5.01 5.45 27.41
CA GLY A 338 5.96 6.53 27.66
C GLY A 338 7.37 6.19 27.17
N GLY A 339 8.34 7.02 27.56
CA GLY A 339 9.74 6.91 27.16
C GLY A 339 10.11 7.82 25.99
N SER A 340 11.41 7.95 25.77
CA SER A 340 11.93 8.80 24.67
C SER A 340 11.78 8.08 23.33
N TYR A 341 11.32 8.78 22.32
CA TYR A 341 11.27 8.31 20.92
C TYR A 341 12.61 7.71 20.47
N TRP A 342 13.72 8.35 20.81
CA TRP A 342 15.06 7.97 20.38
C TRP A 342 15.54 6.61 20.89
N THR A 343 15.04 6.18 22.05
CA THR A 343 15.39 4.89 22.67
C THR A 343 14.34 3.81 22.42
N THR A 344 13.11 4.19 22.09
CA THR A 344 11.97 3.27 21.93
C THR A 344 11.69 2.95 20.46
N PHE A 345 11.12 3.90 19.71
CA PHE A 345 10.64 3.67 18.34
C PHE A 345 11.71 3.88 17.27
N PHE A 346 12.59 4.89 17.46
CA PHE A 346 13.62 5.25 16.47
C PHE A 346 14.50 4.08 16.03
N PRO A 347 15.07 3.25 16.94
CA PRO A 347 15.94 2.14 16.52
C PRO A 347 15.19 1.12 15.62
N GLY A 348 13.94 0.81 15.94
CA GLY A 348 13.12 -0.10 15.15
C GLY A 348 12.79 0.47 13.78
N ILE A 349 12.34 1.73 13.72
CA ILE A 349 11.98 2.44 12.48
C ILE A 349 13.20 2.61 11.56
N LEU A 350 14.36 2.97 12.12
CA LEU A 350 15.61 3.11 11.39
C LEU A 350 16.06 1.77 10.80
N THR A 351 16.07 0.71 11.62
CA THR A 351 16.47 -0.63 11.19
C THR A 351 15.53 -1.18 10.10
N LEU A 352 14.21 -0.96 10.25
CA LEU A 352 13.22 -1.30 9.23
C LEU A 352 13.51 -0.56 7.92
N GLY A 353 13.80 0.74 7.98
CA GLY A 353 14.14 1.55 6.81
C GLY A 353 15.41 1.06 6.11
N ILE A 354 16.45 0.67 6.85
CA ILE A 354 17.67 0.06 6.30
C ILE A 354 17.35 -1.25 5.59
N GLY A 355 16.60 -2.16 6.23
CA GLY A 355 16.21 -3.44 5.65
C GLY A 355 15.40 -3.28 4.35
N MET A 356 14.43 -2.37 4.34
CA MET A 356 13.65 -2.05 3.15
C MET A 356 14.49 -1.42 2.06
N SER A 357 15.42 -0.54 2.39
CA SER A 357 16.34 0.07 1.42
C SER A 357 17.22 -0.96 0.71
N ILE A 358 17.70 -1.96 1.47
CA ILE A 358 18.50 -3.07 0.93
C ILE A 358 17.64 -3.94 -0.02
N THR A 359 16.33 -4.03 0.21
CA THR A 359 15.44 -4.95 -0.51
C THR A 359 14.79 -4.35 -1.73
N VAL A 360 14.20 -3.15 -1.63
CA VAL A 360 13.24 -2.63 -2.63
C VAL A 360 13.85 -2.43 -4.01
N ALA A 361 15.03 -1.81 -4.11
CA ALA A 361 15.66 -1.57 -5.41
C ALA A 361 16.10 -2.90 -6.09
N PRO A 362 16.82 -3.82 -5.41
CA PRO A 362 17.13 -5.14 -5.98
C PRO A 362 15.89 -5.97 -6.34
N LEU A 363 14.81 -5.87 -5.56
CA LEU A 363 13.56 -6.59 -5.81
C LEU A 363 12.92 -6.13 -7.13
N THR A 364 12.76 -4.82 -7.31
CA THR A 364 12.18 -4.24 -8.53
C THR A 364 13.00 -4.65 -9.76
N THR A 365 14.32 -4.54 -9.68
CA THR A 365 15.21 -4.98 -10.77
C THR A 365 15.06 -6.46 -11.04
N THR A 366 14.99 -7.30 -9.99
CA THR A 366 14.85 -8.77 -10.13
C THR A 366 13.53 -9.12 -10.82
N VAL A 367 12.42 -8.50 -10.46
CA VAL A 367 11.13 -8.70 -11.13
C VAL A 367 11.23 -8.38 -12.61
N MET A 368 11.79 -7.21 -12.96
CA MET A 368 11.91 -6.76 -14.36
C MET A 368 12.84 -7.65 -15.19
N THR A 369 13.93 -8.14 -14.61
CA THR A 369 14.92 -8.98 -15.31
C THR A 369 14.63 -10.48 -15.24
N SER A 370 13.58 -10.90 -14.51
CA SER A 370 13.20 -12.32 -14.37
C SER A 370 12.51 -12.90 -15.61
N ILE A 371 12.20 -12.07 -16.58
CA ILE A 371 11.39 -12.39 -17.76
C ILE A 371 12.27 -12.21 -19.00
N GLU A 372 12.37 -13.28 -19.78
CA GLU A 372 13.18 -13.31 -21.01
C GLU A 372 12.52 -12.55 -22.16
N ASP A 373 11.18 -12.54 -22.20
CA ASP A 373 10.41 -11.88 -23.26
C ASP A 373 10.00 -10.46 -22.83
N GLU A 374 10.62 -9.45 -23.41
CA GLU A 374 10.36 -8.02 -23.12
C GLU A 374 8.86 -7.63 -23.27
N ARG A 375 8.07 -8.38 -24.07
CA ARG A 375 6.63 -8.13 -24.21
C ARG A 375 5.88 -8.25 -22.90
N TYR A 376 6.34 -9.07 -21.98
CA TYR A 376 5.74 -9.29 -20.67
C TYR A 376 6.32 -8.43 -19.54
N ALA A 377 7.33 -7.60 -19.80
CA ALA A 377 7.95 -6.77 -18.77
C ALA A 377 6.94 -5.83 -18.07
N GLY A 378 6.03 -5.23 -18.85
CA GLY A 378 4.95 -4.40 -18.32
C GLY A 378 3.96 -5.20 -17.44
N ALA A 379 3.56 -6.39 -17.90
CA ALA A 379 2.68 -7.28 -17.15
C ALA A 379 3.34 -7.73 -15.83
N ALA A 380 4.62 -8.08 -15.87
CA ALA A 380 5.37 -8.49 -14.68
C ALA A 380 5.45 -7.39 -13.61
N SER A 381 5.73 -6.16 -14.02
CA SER A 381 5.72 -5.01 -13.12
C SER A 381 4.31 -4.76 -12.56
N GLY A 382 3.28 -4.83 -13.41
CA GLY A 382 1.88 -4.69 -13.00
C GLY A 382 1.46 -5.75 -11.97
N ILE A 383 1.79 -7.01 -12.22
CA ILE A 383 1.52 -8.12 -11.29
C ILE A 383 2.21 -7.89 -9.94
N ASN A 384 3.51 -7.55 -9.95
CA ASN A 384 4.24 -7.32 -8.71
C ASN A 384 3.66 -6.15 -7.90
N ASN A 385 3.29 -5.05 -8.56
CA ASN A 385 2.61 -3.94 -7.90
C ASN A 385 1.23 -4.33 -7.34
N THR A 386 0.46 -5.12 -8.08
CA THR A 386 -0.84 -5.65 -7.62
C THR A 386 -0.65 -6.55 -6.40
N ILE A 387 0.35 -7.44 -6.41
CA ILE A 387 0.67 -8.31 -5.27
C ILE A 387 1.09 -7.47 -4.05
N ALA A 388 1.90 -6.42 -4.21
CA ALA A 388 2.28 -5.54 -3.11
C ALA A 388 1.07 -4.84 -2.47
N ARG A 389 0.09 -4.43 -3.27
CA ARG A 389 -1.15 -3.80 -2.78
C ARG A 389 -2.10 -4.81 -2.13
N ALA A 390 -2.27 -5.99 -2.75
CA ALA A 390 -3.05 -7.09 -2.18
C ALA A 390 -2.44 -7.57 -0.85
N ALA A 391 -1.10 -7.59 -0.74
CA ALA A 391 -0.40 -7.86 0.51
C ALA A 391 -0.76 -6.87 1.61
N GLY A 392 -0.81 -5.58 1.27
CA GLY A 392 -1.24 -4.52 2.19
C GLY A 392 -2.67 -4.71 2.66
N LEU A 393 -3.59 -4.93 1.72
CA LEU A 393 -5.00 -5.20 1.97
C LEU A 393 -5.19 -6.36 2.97
N LEU A 394 -4.68 -7.54 2.63
CA LEU A 394 -4.84 -8.74 3.46
C LEU A 394 -4.12 -8.62 4.80
N ALA A 395 -2.98 -7.93 4.84
CA ALA A 395 -2.23 -7.71 6.07
C ALA A 395 -2.96 -6.77 7.03
N ILE A 396 -3.54 -5.67 6.56
CA ILE A 396 -4.31 -4.75 7.41
C ILE A 396 -5.49 -5.50 8.02
N ALA A 397 -6.22 -6.29 7.22
CA ALA A 397 -7.31 -7.12 7.71
C ALA A 397 -6.83 -8.14 8.76
N PHE A 398 -5.76 -8.89 8.47
CA PHE A 398 -5.22 -9.91 9.37
C PHE A 398 -4.65 -9.31 10.67
N PHE A 399 -3.76 -8.34 10.57
CA PHE A 399 -3.10 -7.75 11.74
C PHE A 399 -4.04 -6.92 12.60
N GLY A 400 -5.05 -6.27 12.00
CA GLY A 400 -6.09 -5.60 12.76
C GLY A 400 -6.96 -6.58 13.52
N ALA A 401 -7.41 -7.68 12.88
CA ALA A 401 -8.15 -8.74 13.57
C ALA A 401 -7.33 -9.38 14.69
N LEU A 402 -6.04 -9.65 14.45
CA LEU A 402 -5.12 -10.16 15.48
C LEU A 402 -4.99 -9.18 16.64
N ALA A 403 -4.86 -7.88 16.36
CA ALA A 403 -4.77 -6.86 17.39
C ALA A 403 -6.03 -6.83 18.27
N VAL A 404 -7.22 -6.86 17.66
CA VAL A 404 -8.50 -6.90 18.40
C VAL A 404 -8.62 -8.18 19.21
N ALA A 405 -8.26 -9.33 18.65
CA ALA A 405 -8.35 -10.62 19.36
C ALA A 405 -7.45 -10.68 20.60
N VAL A 406 -6.18 -10.24 20.48
CA VAL A 406 -5.25 -10.19 21.62
C VAL A 406 -5.72 -9.17 22.66
N PHE A 407 -6.10 -7.98 22.23
CA PHE A 407 -6.57 -6.91 23.09
C PHE A 407 -7.85 -7.31 23.86
N ALA A 408 -8.83 -7.92 23.18
CA ALA A 408 -10.06 -8.39 23.80
C ALA A 408 -9.79 -9.52 24.81
N ARG A 409 -8.85 -10.42 24.51
CA ARG A 409 -8.45 -11.48 25.43
C ARG A 409 -7.85 -10.92 26.73
N ASP A 410 -6.96 -9.93 26.62
CA ASP A 410 -6.29 -9.33 27.77
C ASP A 410 -7.26 -8.53 28.67
N LEU A 411 -8.35 -8.03 28.09
CA LEU A 411 -9.39 -7.28 28.79
C LEU A 411 -10.67 -8.10 29.05
N ALA A 412 -10.61 -9.42 28.87
CA ALA A 412 -11.77 -10.29 29.06
C ALA A 412 -12.42 -10.09 30.44
N GLY A 413 -13.75 -9.90 30.46
CA GLY A 413 -14.53 -9.62 31.69
C GLY A 413 -14.38 -8.20 32.25
N ARG A 414 -13.52 -7.35 31.68
CA ARG A 414 -13.32 -5.95 32.13
C ARG A 414 -13.92 -4.92 31.18
N VAL A 415 -14.02 -5.22 29.90
CA VAL A 415 -14.51 -4.34 28.83
C VAL A 415 -15.46 -5.13 27.96
N SER A 416 -16.53 -4.48 27.46
CA SER A 416 -17.44 -5.14 26.50
C SER A 416 -16.74 -5.43 25.18
N PRO A 417 -17.18 -6.45 24.42
CA PRO A 417 -16.63 -6.73 23.10
C PRO A 417 -16.67 -5.53 22.13
N GLN A 418 -17.73 -4.71 22.21
CA GLN A 418 -17.89 -3.50 21.42
C GLN A 418 -16.86 -2.42 21.78
N GLU A 419 -16.53 -2.26 23.05
CA GLU A 419 -15.47 -1.36 23.49
C GLU A 419 -14.09 -1.94 23.16
N ALA A 420 -13.87 -3.24 23.32
CA ALA A 420 -12.61 -3.89 22.92
C ALA A 420 -12.30 -3.70 21.42
N ALA A 421 -13.32 -3.69 20.55
CA ALA A 421 -13.18 -3.41 19.13
C ALA A 421 -12.67 -1.99 18.81
N LYS A 422 -12.60 -1.09 19.77
CA LYS A 422 -12.02 0.27 19.60
C LYS A 422 -10.52 0.31 19.91
N LEU A 423 -9.90 -0.78 20.35
CA LEU A 423 -8.50 -0.89 20.73
C LEU A 423 -8.10 0.22 21.73
N ALA A 424 -6.98 0.91 21.46
CA ALA A 424 -6.49 1.98 22.33
C ALA A 424 -7.45 3.18 22.48
N ALA A 425 -8.46 3.31 21.60
CA ALA A 425 -9.52 4.31 21.72
C ALA A 425 -10.67 3.88 22.65
N ALA A 426 -10.66 2.65 23.18
CA ALA A 426 -11.67 2.14 24.09
C ALA A 426 -11.78 3.02 25.34
N LYS A 427 -13.01 3.28 25.77
CA LYS A 427 -13.28 4.01 27.01
C LYS A 427 -13.22 3.04 28.19
N PRO A 428 -12.44 3.34 29.23
CA PRO A 428 -12.42 2.49 30.41
C PRO A 428 -13.78 2.54 31.12
N PRO A 429 -14.38 1.38 31.45
CA PRO A 429 -15.57 1.34 32.29
C PRO A 429 -15.23 1.76 33.72
N PRO A 430 -16.25 2.04 34.55
CA PRO A 430 -16.04 2.37 35.95
C PRO A 430 -15.16 1.32 36.64
N GLY A 431 -14.11 1.77 37.34
CA GLY A 431 -13.15 0.88 38.03
C GLY A 431 -11.98 0.35 37.19
N VAL A 432 -11.95 0.58 35.89
CA VAL A 432 -10.81 0.23 34.99
C VAL A 432 -10.05 1.49 34.60
N SER A 433 -8.76 1.54 34.90
CA SER A 433 -7.92 2.69 34.52
C SER A 433 -7.57 2.68 33.02
N LYS A 434 -7.39 3.86 32.43
CA LYS A 434 -6.92 3.99 31.03
C LYS A 434 -5.59 3.25 30.80
N ARG A 435 -4.73 3.21 31.83
CA ARG A 435 -3.45 2.51 31.76
C ARG A 435 -3.61 1.01 31.45
N VAL A 436 -4.64 0.34 32.01
CA VAL A 436 -4.92 -1.07 31.72
C VAL A 436 -5.27 -1.27 30.23
N ILE A 437 -6.01 -0.34 29.65
CA ILE A 437 -6.32 -0.35 28.22
C ILE A 437 -5.06 -0.14 27.38
N ASP A 438 -4.23 0.81 27.77
CA ASP A 438 -2.99 1.14 27.05
C ASP A 438 -1.98 -0.01 27.15
N ASP A 439 -1.86 -0.68 28.33
CA ASP A 439 -1.01 -1.87 28.48
C ASP A 439 -1.50 -3.05 27.61
N ALA A 440 -2.81 -3.29 27.56
CA ALA A 440 -3.38 -4.32 26.69
C ALA A 440 -3.13 -4.01 25.20
N PHE A 441 -3.24 -2.74 24.79
CA PHE A 441 -2.91 -2.34 23.44
C PHE A 441 -1.41 -2.51 23.12
N VAL A 442 -0.53 -2.14 24.03
CA VAL A 442 0.92 -2.32 23.86
C VAL A 442 1.25 -3.80 23.73
N HIS A 443 0.58 -4.69 24.49
CA HIS A 443 0.74 -6.13 24.33
C HIS A 443 0.27 -6.62 22.95
N ALA A 444 -0.93 -6.22 22.51
CA ALA A 444 -1.43 -6.54 21.18
C ALA A 444 -0.49 -6.01 20.07
N PHE A 445 0.03 -4.79 20.21
CA PHE A 445 1.01 -4.21 19.29
C PHE A 445 2.29 -5.05 19.24
N ARG A 446 2.84 -5.49 20.37
CA ARG A 446 4.04 -6.35 20.44
C ARG A 446 3.84 -7.67 19.71
N ILE A 447 2.71 -8.35 19.94
CA ILE A 447 2.39 -9.61 19.24
C ILE A 447 2.33 -9.39 17.74
N ASN A 448 1.70 -8.32 17.29
CA ASN A 448 1.63 -7.96 15.86
C ASN A 448 3.02 -7.67 15.27
N MET A 449 3.87 -6.95 15.99
CA MET A 449 5.25 -6.68 15.53
C MET A 449 6.11 -7.95 15.47
N LEU A 450 5.93 -8.90 16.41
CA LEU A 450 6.59 -10.20 16.35
C LEU A 450 6.13 -11.03 15.13
N ALA A 451 4.83 -11.04 14.86
CA ALA A 451 4.27 -11.73 13.72
C ALA A 451 4.77 -11.08 12.39
N ALA A 452 4.84 -9.74 12.33
CA ALA A 452 5.41 -9.02 11.21
C ALA A 452 6.92 -9.31 11.03
N ALA A 453 7.68 -9.43 12.13
CA ALA A 453 9.07 -9.84 12.10
C ALA A 453 9.23 -11.25 11.52
N GLY A 454 8.40 -12.19 11.95
CA GLY A 454 8.35 -13.55 11.39
C GLY A 454 8.05 -13.58 9.90
N LEU A 455 7.05 -12.80 9.44
CA LEU A 455 6.72 -12.66 8.02
C LEU A 455 7.87 -12.05 7.21
N ALA A 456 8.51 -11.00 7.74
CA ALA A 456 9.65 -10.37 7.07
C ALA A 456 10.82 -11.35 6.92
N VAL A 457 11.16 -12.11 7.96
CA VAL A 457 12.20 -13.15 7.88
C VAL A 457 11.79 -14.29 6.93
N ALA A 458 10.53 -14.75 6.99
CA ALA A 458 10.03 -15.78 6.09
C ALA A 458 10.07 -15.33 4.61
N SER A 459 9.92 -14.04 4.34
CA SER A 459 10.02 -13.50 2.98
C SER A 459 11.39 -13.72 2.34
N ALA A 460 12.46 -13.82 3.15
CA ALA A 460 13.80 -14.19 2.67
C ALA A 460 13.83 -15.59 2.03
N GLY A 461 12.91 -16.49 2.41
CA GLY A 461 12.72 -17.79 1.75
C GLY A 461 12.33 -17.65 0.27
N GLY A 462 11.56 -16.61 -0.09
CA GLY A 462 11.30 -16.28 -1.50
C GLY A 462 12.57 -15.98 -2.28
N ALA A 463 13.51 -15.26 -1.67
CA ALA A 463 14.83 -15.00 -2.29
C ALA A 463 15.71 -16.25 -2.42
N ALA A 464 15.54 -17.24 -1.56
CA ALA A 464 16.30 -18.50 -1.66
C ALA A 464 15.98 -19.27 -2.94
N ILE A 465 14.78 -19.12 -3.48
CA ILE A 465 14.30 -19.74 -4.73
C ILE A 465 14.88 -19.03 -5.96
N ILE A 466 15.32 -17.78 -5.84
CA ILE A 466 15.85 -16.96 -6.94
C ILE A 466 17.16 -17.58 -7.43
N LYS A 467 17.28 -17.77 -8.75
CA LYS A 467 18.53 -18.30 -9.37
C LYS A 467 19.70 -17.37 -9.10
N LYS A 468 20.86 -17.95 -8.75
CA LYS A 468 22.13 -17.19 -8.72
C LYS A 468 22.43 -16.70 -10.14
N LYS A 469 22.80 -15.42 -10.28
CA LYS A 469 23.43 -14.93 -11.51
C LYS A 469 24.76 -15.72 -11.66
N LYS A 470 24.92 -16.44 -12.77
CA LYS A 470 26.20 -17.05 -13.11
C LYS A 470 27.22 -15.96 -13.44
#